data_b531c4e434cde5d4c70b39d50eb691e2
#
_entry.id   b531c4e434cde5d4c70b39d50eb691e2
#
_cell.length_a   1.000
_cell.length_b   1.000
_cell.length_c   1.000
_cell.angle_alpha   90.00
_cell.angle_beta   90.00
_cell.angle_gamma   90.00
#
_symmetry.space_group_name_H-M   'P 1'
#
loop_
_entity.id
_entity.type
_entity.pdbx_description
1 polymer ?
#
loop_
_entity_poly.entity_id
_entity_poly.type
_entity_poly.pdbx_seq_one_letter_code
_entity_poly.pdbx_strand_id
1 'polypeptide(L)'
;KMSKSLKNVTAPQEVVDKYGADILRLWVVGSDYSEDLRIGPEILKFQADLYRRLRNTLRYLLGALADFSEEERIDVSEMPELERWVLHRLTELDETVRQGIHDYDFHSLFTALHNFCAVDLSAFYFDVRKDSLYCDRPDSVRRRSVRTVLDQLFSCLTAWLAPVLCFTTEEAWLSRHGGDGPVPSVHLRTFVDIPREWSAPGLAEKWEVVRDVRRVVTGALELERANKRIGSSLQSAPVVTVTPELHAALEGVDLAEVAITSAIRVVDGPVPDGAFTLEDVPGVGVVPDLADGDKCERCWRVLPEVGTDAAHPTLCHRCADAVEHMPEAAE
;
A
#
# COMPACT_ATOMS: atom_id res chain seq x y z
N LYS A 1 -31.01 18.32 18.25
CA LYS A 1 -30.62 17.89 19.60
C LYS A 1 -31.26 16.53 19.91
N MET A 2 -30.49 15.55 20.40
CA MET A 2 -31.06 14.28 20.84
C MET A 2 -31.95 14.45 22.07
N SER A 3 -33.08 13.75 22.08
CA SER A 3 -34.01 13.75 23.21
C SER A 3 -34.72 12.41 23.32
N LYS A 4 -34.82 11.87 24.53
CA LYS A 4 -35.55 10.62 24.79
C LYS A 4 -37.04 10.73 24.42
N SER A 5 -37.65 11.92 24.61
CA SER A 5 -39.04 12.17 24.24
C SER A 5 -39.27 12.16 22.73
N LEU A 6 -38.29 12.55 21.93
CA LEU A 6 -38.31 12.52 20.47
C LEU A 6 -37.89 11.15 19.89
N LYS A 7 -37.49 10.20 20.71
CA LYS A 7 -36.99 8.86 20.30
C LYS A 7 -35.87 8.93 19.24
N ASN A 8 -35.07 9.98 19.25
CA ASN A 8 -33.96 10.19 18.33
C ASN A 8 -32.58 10.08 19.02
N VAL A 9 -32.52 9.30 20.09
CA VAL A 9 -31.29 9.02 20.84
C VAL A 9 -30.64 7.77 20.25
N THR A 10 -29.34 7.85 19.97
CA THR A 10 -28.49 6.69 19.70
C THR A 10 -27.76 6.35 20.96
N ALA A 11 -28.06 5.21 21.59
CA ALA A 11 -27.37 4.78 22.81
C ALA A 11 -26.00 4.16 22.46
N PRO A 12 -24.93 4.45 23.20
CA PRO A 12 -23.61 3.86 22.94
C PRO A 12 -23.65 2.33 22.90
N GLN A 13 -24.44 1.70 23.80
CA GLN A 13 -24.56 0.24 23.85
C GLN A 13 -25.13 -0.35 22.56
N GLU A 14 -26.12 0.29 21.96
CA GLU A 14 -26.69 -0.14 20.67
C GLU A 14 -25.64 -0.12 19.54
N VAL A 15 -24.73 0.88 19.57
CA VAL A 15 -23.63 0.99 18.61
C VAL A 15 -22.61 -0.12 18.87
N VAL A 16 -22.22 -0.32 20.13
CA VAL A 16 -21.26 -1.35 20.53
C VAL A 16 -21.76 -2.75 20.18
N ASP A 17 -23.02 -3.05 20.46
CA ASP A 17 -23.63 -4.36 20.16
C ASP A 17 -23.70 -4.64 18.65
N LYS A 18 -23.88 -3.60 17.84
CA LYS A 18 -24.04 -3.74 16.39
C LYS A 18 -22.72 -3.66 15.62
N TYR A 19 -21.83 -2.78 16.00
CA TYR A 19 -20.63 -2.43 15.23
C TYR A 19 -19.32 -2.73 15.99
N GLY A 20 -19.37 -2.88 17.31
CA GLY A 20 -18.20 -3.00 18.17
C GLY A 20 -17.71 -1.66 18.72
N ALA A 21 -16.93 -1.73 19.80
CA ALA A 21 -16.46 -0.55 20.51
C ALA A 21 -15.46 0.27 19.69
N ASP A 22 -14.61 -0.37 18.89
CA ASP A 22 -13.58 0.33 18.07
C ASP A 22 -14.22 1.27 17.05
N ILE A 23 -15.36 0.93 16.46
CA ILE A 23 -16.05 1.79 15.50
C ILE A 23 -16.68 3.00 16.20
N LEU A 24 -17.24 2.82 17.40
CA LEU A 24 -17.73 3.95 18.20
C LEU A 24 -16.59 4.91 18.58
N ARG A 25 -15.44 4.35 19.01
CA ARG A 25 -14.24 5.13 19.33
C ARG A 25 -13.70 5.88 18.12
N LEU A 26 -13.65 5.21 16.94
CA LEU A 26 -13.22 5.83 15.70
C LEU A 26 -14.15 6.98 15.28
N TRP A 27 -15.46 6.83 15.46
CA TRP A 27 -16.40 7.93 15.21
C TRP A 27 -16.13 9.13 16.12
N VAL A 28 -15.87 8.92 17.42
CA VAL A 28 -15.58 10.00 18.37
C VAL A 28 -14.34 10.78 17.95
N VAL A 29 -13.22 10.10 17.68
CA VAL A 29 -11.95 10.75 17.35
C VAL A 29 -11.90 11.27 15.91
N GLY A 30 -12.62 10.64 14.99
CA GLY A 30 -12.74 11.08 13.59
C GLY A 30 -13.73 12.21 13.37
N SER A 31 -14.44 12.65 14.40
CA SER A 31 -15.37 13.77 14.33
C SER A 31 -14.68 15.06 14.77
N ASP A 32 -14.99 16.17 14.07
CA ASP A 32 -14.60 17.49 14.53
C ASP A 32 -15.50 17.90 15.71
N TYR A 33 -14.98 17.74 16.93
CA TYR A 33 -15.70 18.03 18.16
C TYR A 33 -15.72 19.52 18.55
N SER A 34 -15.13 20.39 17.74
CA SER A 34 -15.30 21.84 17.86
C SER A 34 -16.67 22.29 17.36
N GLU A 35 -17.33 21.44 16.55
CA GLU A 35 -18.65 21.66 15.99
C GLU A 35 -19.71 20.71 16.59
N ASP A 36 -20.99 20.94 16.24
CA ASP A 36 -22.10 20.08 16.66
C ASP A 36 -21.95 18.66 16.04
N LEU A 37 -21.74 17.67 16.86
CA LEU A 37 -21.58 16.29 16.42
C LEU A 37 -22.92 15.69 15.95
N ARG A 38 -22.86 14.95 14.86
CA ARG A 38 -23.98 14.18 14.32
C ARG A 38 -23.66 12.69 14.41
N ILE A 39 -24.67 11.91 14.81
CA ILE A 39 -24.60 10.45 14.78
C ILE A 39 -25.88 9.89 14.18
N GLY A 40 -25.76 8.84 13.39
CA GLY A 40 -26.88 8.16 12.76
C GLY A 40 -26.41 6.93 12.00
N PRO A 41 -27.33 6.10 11.49
CA PRO A 41 -26.97 4.84 10.84
C PRO A 41 -26.01 5.00 9.66
N GLU A 42 -26.17 6.03 8.82
CA GLU A 42 -25.32 6.26 7.65
C GLU A 42 -23.90 6.72 8.07
N ILE A 43 -23.79 7.56 9.11
CA ILE A 43 -22.51 7.99 9.64
C ILE A 43 -21.76 6.80 10.25
N LEU A 44 -22.45 5.95 11.02
CA LEU A 44 -21.86 4.75 11.61
C LEU A 44 -21.45 3.73 10.53
N LYS A 45 -22.22 3.59 9.47
CA LYS A 45 -21.86 2.77 8.32
C LYS A 45 -20.60 3.28 7.63
N PHE A 46 -20.50 4.58 7.41
CA PHE A 46 -19.29 5.22 6.88
C PHE A 46 -18.07 4.95 7.77
N GLN A 47 -18.22 5.11 9.09
CA GLN A 47 -17.14 4.79 10.04
C GLN A 47 -16.76 3.30 10.00
N ALA A 48 -17.71 2.41 9.83
CA ALA A 48 -17.45 0.98 9.66
C ALA A 48 -16.66 0.68 8.36
N ASP A 49 -16.89 1.45 7.29
CA ASP A 49 -16.12 1.33 6.05
C ASP A 49 -14.68 1.86 6.20
N LEU A 50 -14.48 2.97 6.92
CA LEU A 50 -13.13 3.47 7.27
C LEU A 50 -12.38 2.46 8.15
N TYR A 51 -13.03 1.95 9.20
CA TYR A 51 -12.49 0.91 10.07
C TYR A 51 -12.06 -0.33 9.28
N ARG A 52 -12.89 -0.78 8.34
CA ARG A 52 -12.60 -1.96 7.52
C ARG A 52 -11.33 -1.81 6.71
N ARG A 53 -11.04 -0.62 6.21
CA ARG A 53 -9.79 -0.32 5.47
C ARG A 53 -8.57 -0.42 6.39
N LEU A 54 -8.61 0.19 7.57
CA LEU A 54 -7.54 0.09 8.57
C LEU A 54 -7.30 -1.36 9.00
N ARG A 55 -8.37 -2.10 9.31
CA ARG A 55 -8.29 -3.53 9.68
C ARG A 55 -7.72 -4.38 8.55
N ASN A 56 -8.10 -4.13 7.31
CA ASN A 56 -7.58 -4.85 6.14
C ASN A 56 -6.08 -4.58 5.94
N THR A 57 -5.59 -3.36 6.20
CA THR A 57 -4.16 -3.04 6.19
C THR A 57 -3.41 -3.90 7.21
N LEU A 58 -3.87 -3.96 8.46
CA LEU A 58 -3.25 -4.81 9.49
C LEU A 58 -3.30 -6.30 9.12
N ARG A 59 -4.43 -6.76 8.57
CA ARG A 59 -4.57 -8.15 8.10
C ARG A 59 -3.60 -8.49 6.96
N TYR A 60 -3.40 -7.57 6.02
CA TYR A 60 -2.44 -7.74 4.94
C TYR A 60 -1.02 -7.85 5.49
N LEU A 61 -0.65 -6.96 6.41
CA LEU A 61 0.65 -6.97 7.08
C LEU A 61 0.90 -8.30 7.81
N LEU A 62 -0.08 -8.79 8.56
CA LEU A 62 0.02 -10.09 9.25
C LEU A 62 0.28 -11.24 8.27
N GLY A 63 -0.47 -11.31 7.16
CA GLY A 63 -0.26 -12.36 6.16
C GLY A 63 1.08 -12.26 5.44
N ALA A 64 1.51 -11.04 5.08
CA ALA A 64 2.77 -10.81 4.38
C ALA A 64 4.00 -10.98 5.29
N LEU A 65 3.82 -10.93 6.60
CA LEU A 65 4.86 -11.09 7.62
C LEU A 65 4.84 -12.47 8.29
N ALA A 66 4.03 -13.41 7.80
CA ALA A 66 4.11 -14.78 8.27
C ALA A 66 5.56 -15.29 8.15
N ASP A 67 6.07 -15.89 9.22
CA ASP A 67 7.44 -16.44 9.32
C ASP A 67 8.57 -15.41 9.09
N PHE A 68 8.30 -14.11 9.19
CA PHE A 68 9.35 -13.09 9.13
C PHE A 68 10.29 -13.20 10.32
N SER A 69 11.59 -13.28 10.05
CA SER A 69 12.64 -13.32 11.07
C SER A 69 13.61 -12.13 10.94
N GLU A 70 14.36 -11.85 12.01
CA GLU A 70 15.39 -10.80 12.00
C GLU A 70 16.52 -11.07 10.99
N GLU A 71 16.73 -12.32 10.60
CA GLU A 71 17.73 -12.71 9.59
C GLU A 71 17.36 -12.22 8.18
N GLU A 72 16.06 -11.97 7.94
CA GLU A 72 15.59 -11.40 6.68
C GLU A 72 15.79 -9.89 6.60
N ARG A 73 16.07 -9.22 7.71
CA ARG A 73 16.15 -7.75 7.76
C ARG A 73 17.25 -7.23 6.85
N ILE A 74 16.93 -6.19 6.08
CA ILE A 74 17.84 -5.48 5.18
C ILE A 74 18.13 -4.09 5.73
N ASP A 75 19.38 -3.65 5.62
CA ASP A 75 19.75 -2.27 5.93
C ASP A 75 19.11 -1.31 4.93
N VAL A 76 18.72 -0.11 5.40
CA VAL A 76 18.03 0.90 4.58
C VAL A 76 18.87 1.34 3.39
N SER A 77 20.21 1.34 3.53
CA SER A 77 21.13 1.69 2.44
C SER A 77 21.12 0.70 1.27
N GLU A 78 20.70 -0.54 1.50
CA GLU A 78 20.61 -1.59 0.49
C GLU A 78 19.19 -1.70 -0.12
N MET A 79 18.21 -0.97 0.44
CA MET A 79 16.83 -1.03 -0.01
C MET A 79 16.61 -0.29 -1.35
N PRO A 80 15.74 -0.82 -2.23
CA PRO A 80 15.25 -0.08 -3.39
C PRO A 80 14.59 1.27 -3.00
N GLU A 81 14.49 2.19 -3.95
CA GLU A 81 13.97 3.53 -3.70
C GLU A 81 12.53 3.54 -3.16
N LEU A 82 11.66 2.65 -3.64
CA LEU A 82 10.27 2.60 -3.21
C LEU A 82 10.13 2.26 -1.72
N GLU A 83 10.97 1.36 -1.21
CA GLU A 83 11.04 1.00 0.20
C GLU A 83 11.51 2.20 1.04
N ARG A 84 12.54 2.90 0.59
CA ARG A 84 13.05 4.11 1.26
C ARG A 84 12.03 5.24 1.23
N TRP A 85 11.25 5.36 0.14
CA TRP A 85 10.13 6.29 0.09
C TRP A 85 9.04 5.97 1.14
N VAL A 86 8.68 4.71 1.33
CA VAL A 86 7.71 4.32 2.39
C VAL A 86 8.24 4.65 3.78
N LEU A 87 9.54 4.41 4.04
CA LEU A 87 10.16 4.78 5.32
C LEU A 87 10.15 6.30 5.53
N HIS A 88 10.41 7.10 4.49
CA HIS A 88 10.26 8.56 4.55
C HIS A 88 8.82 8.96 4.88
N ARG A 89 7.81 8.34 4.24
CA ARG A 89 6.40 8.60 4.56
C ARG A 89 6.06 8.28 6.02
N LEU A 90 6.72 7.29 6.63
CA LEU A 90 6.58 7.03 8.06
C LEU A 90 7.14 8.17 8.92
N THR A 91 8.23 8.84 8.52
CA THR A 91 8.74 10.00 9.28
C THR A 91 7.76 11.16 9.28
N GLU A 92 7.17 11.48 8.13
CA GLU A 92 6.17 12.55 8.02
C GLU A 92 4.89 12.22 8.80
N LEU A 93 4.48 10.96 8.75
CA LEU A 93 3.28 10.51 9.46
C LEU A 93 3.49 10.50 10.99
N ASP A 94 4.68 10.14 11.49
CA ASP A 94 5.02 10.22 12.91
C ASP A 94 4.94 11.66 13.44
N GLU A 95 5.48 12.62 12.68
CA GLU A 95 5.36 14.04 13.01
C GLU A 95 3.89 14.47 13.10
N THR A 96 3.08 14.08 12.11
CA THR A 96 1.63 14.36 12.07
C THR A 96 0.90 13.74 13.26
N VAL A 97 1.22 12.48 13.59
CA VAL A 97 0.62 11.75 14.72
C VAL A 97 0.97 12.42 16.05
N ARG A 98 2.25 12.72 16.28
CA ARG A 98 2.70 13.36 17.53
C ARG A 98 2.14 14.76 17.69
N GLN A 99 2.12 15.55 16.62
CA GLN A 99 1.54 16.90 16.63
C GLN A 99 0.03 16.85 16.88
N GLY A 100 -0.70 15.98 16.17
CA GLY A 100 -2.14 15.83 16.36
C GLY A 100 -2.54 15.42 17.79
N ILE A 101 -1.72 14.57 18.44
CA ILE A 101 -1.92 14.21 19.84
C ILE A 101 -1.63 15.39 20.77
N HIS A 102 -0.53 16.11 20.54
CA HIS A 102 -0.16 17.30 21.32
C HIS A 102 -1.25 18.37 21.28
N ASP A 103 -1.80 18.62 20.10
CA ASP A 103 -2.80 19.65 19.86
C ASP A 103 -4.26 19.18 20.09
N TYR A 104 -4.44 17.89 20.40
CA TYR A 104 -5.76 17.24 20.47
C TYR A 104 -6.55 17.28 19.16
N ASP A 105 -5.87 17.45 18.01
CA ASP A 105 -6.48 17.38 16.68
C ASP A 105 -6.55 15.93 16.17
N PHE A 106 -7.41 15.14 16.78
CA PHE A 106 -7.56 13.74 16.41
C PHE A 106 -8.21 13.55 15.04
N HIS A 107 -9.04 14.50 14.60
CA HIS A 107 -9.69 14.41 13.28
C HIS A 107 -8.65 14.41 12.15
N SER A 108 -7.76 15.40 12.13
CA SER A 108 -6.69 15.49 11.12
C SER A 108 -5.73 14.31 11.20
N LEU A 109 -5.36 13.89 12.42
CA LEU A 109 -4.50 12.73 12.66
C LEU A 109 -5.10 11.45 12.05
N PHE A 110 -6.36 11.11 12.36
CA PHE A 110 -6.98 9.89 11.85
C PHE A 110 -7.30 9.95 10.36
N THR A 111 -7.55 11.14 9.82
CA THR A 111 -7.64 11.36 8.38
C THR A 111 -6.31 11.05 7.69
N ALA A 112 -5.18 11.52 8.24
CA ALA A 112 -3.85 11.23 7.72
C ALA A 112 -3.52 9.73 7.77
N LEU A 113 -3.76 9.06 8.91
CA LEU A 113 -3.57 7.61 9.05
C LEU A 113 -4.43 6.81 8.08
N HIS A 114 -5.70 7.19 7.93
CA HIS A 114 -6.59 6.52 6.99
C HIS A 114 -6.13 6.69 5.54
N ASN A 115 -5.75 7.92 5.14
CA ASN A 115 -5.25 8.19 3.79
C ASN A 115 -3.97 7.44 3.51
N PHE A 116 -3.03 7.41 4.44
CA PHE A 116 -1.81 6.63 4.32
C PHE A 116 -2.12 5.14 4.09
N CYS A 117 -2.98 4.54 4.92
CA CYS A 117 -3.35 3.13 4.78
C CYS A 117 -4.10 2.83 3.47
N ALA A 118 -5.00 3.72 3.04
CA ALA A 118 -5.86 3.49 1.88
C ALA A 118 -5.15 3.82 0.56
N VAL A 119 -4.45 4.95 0.49
CA VAL A 119 -3.89 5.50 -0.75
C VAL A 119 -2.43 5.10 -0.92
N ASP A 120 -1.58 5.40 0.08
CA ASP A 120 -0.14 5.13 -0.06
C ASP A 120 0.18 3.64 0.08
N LEU A 121 -0.46 2.94 1.01
CA LEU A 121 -0.21 1.52 1.21
C LEU A 121 -1.07 0.63 0.30
N SER A 122 -2.39 0.61 0.49
CA SER A 122 -3.26 -0.37 -0.17
C SER A 122 -3.38 -0.17 -1.67
N ALA A 123 -3.61 1.07 -2.14
CA ALA A 123 -3.80 1.37 -3.54
C ALA A 123 -2.48 1.53 -4.33
N PHE A 124 -1.36 1.65 -3.64
CA PHE A 124 -0.08 1.84 -4.28
C PHE A 124 0.97 0.82 -3.82
N TYR A 125 1.60 1.00 -2.66
CA TYR A 125 2.76 0.21 -2.25
C TYR A 125 2.50 -1.30 -2.22
N PHE A 126 1.43 -1.73 -1.55
CA PHE A 126 1.09 -3.16 -1.48
C PHE A 126 0.74 -3.73 -2.84
N ASP A 127 0.05 -2.96 -3.68
CA ASP A 127 -0.34 -3.41 -5.01
C ASP A 127 0.89 -3.62 -5.91
N VAL A 128 1.82 -2.67 -5.91
CA VAL A 128 3.09 -2.77 -6.64
C VAL A 128 3.95 -3.94 -6.13
N ARG A 129 4.02 -4.13 -4.81
CA ARG A 129 4.90 -5.12 -4.19
C ARG A 129 4.33 -6.53 -4.03
N LYS A 130 3.08 -6.77 -4.39
CA LYS A 130 2.50 -8.12 -4.43
C LYS A 130 3.33 -9.07 -5.26
N ASP A 131 3.76 -8.64 -6.44
CA ASP A 131 4.55 -9.48 -7.35
C ASP A 131 5.87 -9.90 -6.70
N SER A 132 6.61 -8.99 -6.08
CA SER A 132 7.87 -9.36 -5.43
C SER A 132 7.66 -10.23 -4.18
N LEU A 133 6.61 -10.00 -3.40
CA LEU A 133 6.31 -10.85 -2.24
C LEU A 133 5.98 -12.29 -2.61
N TYR A 134 5.27 -12.50 -3.72
CA TYR A 134 4.78 -13.82 -4.12
C TYR A 134 5.66 -14.52 -5.15
N CYS A 135 6.41 -13.76 -5.96
CA CYS A 135 7.10 -14.31 -7.12
C CYS A 135 8.62 -14.24 -7.04
N ASP A 136 9.21 -13.37 -6.22
CA ASP A 136 10.66 -13.35 -6.05
C ASP A 136 11.15 -14.49 -5.15
N ARG A 137 12.43 -14.82 -5.27
CA ARG A 137 13.13 -15.74 -4.38
C ARG A 137 13.03 -15.27 -2.92
N PRO A 138 12.93 -16.19 -1.95
CA PRO A 138 12.88 -15.83 -0.53
C PRO A 138 14.07 -14.98 -0.08
N ASP A 139 15.27 -15.23 -0.61
CA ASP A 139 16.53 -14.55 -0.27
C ASP A 139 16.80 -13.28 -1.08
N SER A 140 15.92 -12.90 -2.01
CA SER A 140 16.14 -11.68 -2.83
C SER A 140 16.12 -10.42 -1.98
N VAL A 141 17.05 -9.50 -2.26
CA VAL A 141 17.14 -8.19 -1.57
C VAL A 141 15.80 -7.46 -1.67
N ARG A 142 15.16 -7.45 -2.84
CA ARG A 142 13.88 -6.77 -3.05
C ARG A 142 12.78 -7.32 -2.13
N ARG A 143 12.55 -8.63 -2.10
CA ARG A 143 11.53 -9.26 -1.27
C ARG A 143 11.81 -9.04 0.23
N ARG A 144 13.06 -9.21 0.65
CA ARG A 144 13.49 -8.98 2.03
C ARG A 144 13.33 -7.52 2.45
N SER A 145 13.65 -6.57 1.56
CA SER A 145 13.44 -5.13 1.79
C SER A 145 11.95 -4.81 2.00
N VAL A 146 11.07 -5.36 1.14
CA VAL A 146 9.62 -5.22 1.31
C VAL A 146 9.18 -5.74 2.69
N ARG A 147 9.57 -6.96 3.06
CA ARG A 147 9.18 -7.55 4.36
C ARG A 147 9.74 -6.75 5.55
N THR A 148 10.96 -6.22 5.43
CA THR A 148 11.53 -5.32 6.45
C THR A 148 10.68 -4.06 6.63
N VAL A 149 10.26 -3.42 5.53
CA VAL A 149 9.38 -2.24 5.59
C VAL A 149 7.99 -2.59 6.13
N LEU A 150 7.43 -3.74 5.74
CA LEU A 150 6.14 -4.19 6.28
C LEU A 150 6.20 -4.42 7.79
N ASP A 151 7.33 -4.89 8.32
CA ASP A 151 7.56 -5.02 9.77
C ASP A 151 7.55 -3.66 10.49
N GLN A 152 8.23 -2.66 9.93
CA GLN A 152 8.18 -1.29 10.45
C GLN A 152 6.78 -0.70 10.41
N LEU A 153 6.07 -0.88 9.28
CA LEU A 153 4.68 -0.45 9.13
C LEU A 153 3.77 -1.09 10.18
N PHE A 154 3.90 -2.40 10.40
CA PHE A 154 3.11 -3.09 11.41
C PHE A 154 3.38 -2.56 12.81
N SER A 155 4.66 -2.36 13.15
CA SER A 155 5.06 -1.83 14.45
C SER A 155 4.51 -0.42 14.70
N CYS A 156 4.64 0.48 13.72
CA CYS A 156 4.15 1.86 13.83
C CYS A 156 2.62 1.92 13.87
N LEU A 157 1.95 1.27 12.92
CA LEU A 157 0.49 1.34 12.81
C LEU A 157 -0.21 0.72 14.02
N THR A 158 0.28 -0.40 14.56
CA THR A 158 -0.30 -0.99 15.78
C THR A 158 -0.13 -0.07 16.98
N ALA A 159 1.01 0.62 17.12
CA ALA A 159 1.24 1.56 18.22
C ALA A 159 0.37 2.82 18.09
N TRP A 160 0.29 3.43 16.89
CA TRP A 160 -0.47 4.66 16.67
C TRP A 160 -1.99 4.46 16.72
N LEU A 161 -2.48 3.30 16.30
CA LEU A 161 -3.91 2.98 16.30
C LEU A 161 -4.39 2.43 17.65
N ALA A 162 -3.51 1.88 18.50
CA ALA A 162 -3.89 1.26 19.78
C ALA A 162 -4.74 2.15 20.70
N PRO A 163 -4.49 3.47 20.83
CA PRO A 163 -5.32 4.33 21.68
C PRO A 163 -6.78 4.42 21.22
N VAL A 164 -7.09 4.09 19.99
CA VAL A 164 -8.44 4.21 19.41
C VAL A 164 -9.03 2.87 19.02
N LEU A 165 -8.33 2.07 18.22
CA LEU A 165 -8.75 0.72 17.83
C LEU A 165 -8.22 -0.31 18.82
N CYS A 166 -8.62 -0.17 20.10
CA CYS A 166 -8.04 -0.88 21.22
C CYS A 166 -8.09 -2.40 21.07
N PHE A 167 -9.19 -2.93 20.59
CA PHE A 167 -9.39 -4.38 20.45
C PHE A 167 -8.73 -4.91 19.18
N THR A 168 -8.87 -4.19 18.08
CA THR A 168 -8.32 -4.59 16.77
C THR A 168 -6.81 -4.63 16.77
N THR A 169 -6.15 -3.64 17.38
CA THR A 169 -4.69 -3.60 17.45
C THR A 169 -4.12 -4.62 18.41
N GLU A 170 -4.81 -4.88 19.53
CA GLU A 170 -4.44 -5.96 20.45
C GLU A 170 -4.54 -7.33 19.76
N GLU A 171 -5.66 -7.60 19.07
CA GLU A 171 -5.83 -8.83 18.29
C GLU A 171 -4.71 -9.00 17.26
N ALA A 172 -4.39 -7.94 16.50
CA ALA A 172 -3.33 -7.98 15.51
C ALA A 172 -1.95 -8.20 16.12
N TRP A 173 -1.67 -7.52 17.23
CA TRP A 173 -0.41 -7.63 17.96
C TRP A 173 -0.19 -9.05 18.52
N LEU A 174 -1.19 -9.58 19.20
CA LEU A 174 -1.14 -10.93 19.75
C LEU A 174 -1.10 -12.00 18.66
N SER A 175 -1.80 -11.79 17.52
CA SER A 175 -1.74 -12.72 16.39
C SER A 175 -0.35 -12.83 15.79
N ARG A 176 0.46 -11.78 15.84
CA ARG A 176 1.83 -11.80 15.31
C ARG A 176 2.87 -12.30 16.31
N HIS A 177 2.76 -11.86 17.56
CA HIS A 177 3.77 -12.10 18.60
C HIS A 177 3.35 -13.15 19.61
N GLY A 178 2.08 -13.58 19.57
CA GLY A 178 1.53 -14.63 20.42
C GLY A 178 2.07 -15.99 19.99
N GLY A 179 3.03 -16.52 20.77
CA GLY A 179 3.52 -17.89 20.69
C GLY A 179 3.16 -18.63 21.99
N ASP A 180 3.96 -19.65 22.34
CA ASP A 180 3.75 -20.48 23.55
C ASP A 180 4.04 -19.75 24.88
N GLY A 181 4.31 -18.44 24.85
CA GLY A 181 4.64 -17.62 26.01
C GLY A 181 3.78 -16.36 26.16
N PRO A 182 3.80 -15.71 27.35
CA PRO A 182 3.09 -14.48 27.58
C PRO A 182 3.70 -13.34 26.73
N VAL A 183 2.86 -12.69 25.92
CA VAL A 183 3.23 -11.51 25.13
C VAL A 183 2.66 -10.27 25.82
N PRO A 184 3.48 -9.22 26.07
CA PRO A 184 2.96 -7.97 26.58
C PRO A 184 1.91 -7.38 25.65
N SER A 185 0.84 -6.82 26.21
CA SER A 185 -0.22 -6.13 25.47
C SER A 185 0.36 -4.98 24.63
N VAL A 186 -0.22 -4.72 23.46
CA VAL A 186 0.10 -3.56 22.63
C VAL A 186 -0.06 -2.25 23.39
N HIS A 187 -0.96 -2.20 24.35
CA HIS A 187 -1.23 -1.04 25.21
C HIS A 187 -0.14 -0.70 26.22
N LEU A 188 0.84 -1.58 26.40
CA LEU A 188 2.02 -1.32 27.24
C LEU A 188 3.19 -0.76 26.43
N ARG A 189 3.02 -0.59 25.11
CA ARG A 189 4.02 -0.02 24.22
C ARG A 189 3.96 1.51 24.23
N THR A 190 5.11 2.13 24.06
CA THR A 190 5.22 3.53 23.63
C THR A 190 5.18 3.63 22.10
N PHE A 191 5.00 4.83 21.56
CA PHE A 191 5.16 5.05 20.13
C PHE A 191 6.61 4.76 19.72
N VAL A 192 6.73 4.20 18.51
CA VAL A 192 8.03 3.84 17.95
C VAL A 192 8.84 5.11 17.70
N ASP A 193 10.13 5.09 18.05
CA ASP A 193 11.06 6.15 17.68
C ASP A 193 11.49 5.93 16.23
N ILE A 194 11.05 6.80 15.34
CA ILE A 194 11.38 6.73 13.91
C ILE A 194 12.78 7.33 13.68
N PRO A 195 13.71 6.58 13.05
CA PRO A 195 15.03 7.08 12.73
C PRO A 195 14.98 8.30 11.80
N ARG A 196 15.68 9.37 12.15
CA ARG A 196 15.70 10.61 11.36
C ARG A 196 16.34 10.43 9.97
N GLU A 197 17.25 9.48 9.84
CA GLU A 197 17.91 9.11 8.60
C GLU A 197 16.98 8.51 7.55
N TRP A 198 15.74 8.15 7.91
CA TRP A 198 14.72 7.75 6.94
C TRP A 198 14.13 8.94 6.19
N SER A 199 14.34 10.16 6.67
CA SER A 199 13.86 11.37 5.99
C SER A 199 14.62 11.60 4.69
N ALA A 200 13.91 11.62 3.57
CA ALA A 200 14.45 11.78 2.23
C ALA A 200 13.52 12.67 1.36
N PRO A 201 13.43 13.98 1.61
CA PRO A 201 12.48 14.86 0.91
C PRO A 201 12.64 14.85 -0.61
N GLY A 202 13.89 14.84 -1.13
CA GLY A 202 14.11 14.77 -2.58
C GLY A 202 13.60 13.46 -3.20
N LEU A 203 13.58 12.36 -2.44
CA LEU A 203 12.96 11.11 -2.88
C LEU A 203 11.43 11.21 -2.88
N ALA A 204 10.85 11.92 -1.92
CA ALA A 204 9.40 12.18 -1.91
C ALA A 204 8.96 12.96 -3.15
N GLU A 205 9.65 14.05 -3.49
CA GLU A 205 9.41 14.84 -4.70
C GLU A 205 9.50 13.99 -5.97
N LYS A 206 10.54 13.16 -6.09
CA LYS A 206 10.67 12.21 -7.21
C LYS A 206 9.47 11.26 -7.31
N TRP A 207 9.05 10.68 -6.19
CA TRP A 207 7.95 9.71 -6.18
C TRP A 207 6.57 10.34 -6.37
N GLU A 208 6.39 11.64 -6.13
CA GLU A 208 5.19 12.37 -6.59
C GLU A 208 5.10 12.35 -8.11
N VAL A 209 6.19 12.69 -8.81
CA VAL A 209 6.25 12.63 -10.28
C VAL A 209 6.01 11.21 -10.79
N VAL A 210 6.66 10.20 -10.22
CA VAL A 210 6.46 8.79 -10.61
C VAL A 210 5.01 8.37 -10.45
N ARG A 211 4.36 8.75 -9.36
CA ARG A 211 2.94 8.43 -9.10
C ARG A 211 2.00 9.16 -10.06
N ASP A 212 2.33 10.38 -10.45
CA ASP A 212 1.56 11.12 -11.46
C ASP A 212 1.67 10.47 -12.84
N VAL A 213 2.87 10.10 -13.28
CA VAL A 213 3.05 9.35 -14.54
C VAL A 213 2.30 8.01 -14.48
N ARG A 214 2.41 7.27 -13.36
CA ARG A 214 1.63 6.03 -13.15
C ARG A 214 0.13 6.27 -13.30
N ARG A 215 -0.39 7.38 -12.81
CA ARG A 215 -1.82 7.74 -12.88
C ARG A 215 -2.29 7.89 -14.31
N VAL A 216 -1.47 8.50 -15.18
CA VAL A 216 -1.78 8.58 -16.62
C VAL A 216 -1.77 7.19 -17.26
N VAL A 217 -0.76 6.37 -16.95
CA VAL A 217 -0.68 4.98 -17.47
C VAL A 217 -1.89 4.16 -17.05
N THR A 218 -2.22 4.17 -15.76
CA THR A 218 -3.35 3.39 -15.25
C THR A 218 -4.68 3.89 -15.82
N GLY A 219 -4.84 5.20 -16.00
CA GLY A 219 -6.02 5.78 -16.67
C GLY A 219 -6.20 5.30 -18.10
N ALA A 220 -5.12 5.28 -18.88
CA ALA A 220 -5.15 4.73 -20.24
C ALA A 220 -5.56 3.24 -20.25
N LEU A 221 -4.99 2.44 -19.34
CA LEU A 221 -5.29 1.01 -19.25
C LEU A 221 -6.71 0.71 -18.75
N GLU A 222 -7.31 1.59 -17.93
CA GLU A 222 -8.72 1.46 -17.57
C GLU A 222 -9.66 1.61 -18.77
N LEU A 223 -9.35 2.49 -19.72
CA LEU A 223 -10.11 2.60 -20.98
C LEU A 223 -9.98 1.33 -21.81
N GLU A 224 -8.78 0.75 -21.91
CA GLU A 224 -8.55 -0.51 -22.61
C GLU A 224 -9.34 -1.67 -21.97
N ARG A 225 -9.42 -1.69 -20.63
CA ARG A 225 -10.20 -2.66 -19.89
C ARG A 225 -11.71 -2.46 -20.10
N ALA A 226 -12.19 -1.21 -20.07
CA ALA A 226 -13.58 -0.87 -20.35
C ALA A 226 -13.99 -1.29 -21.77
N ASN A 227 -13.09 -1.13 -22.73
CA ASN A 227 -13.26 -1.55 -24.13
C ASN A 227 -13.03 -3.05 -24.35
N LYS A 228 -12.72 -3.83 -23.29
CA LYS A 228 -12.45 -5.28 -23.32
C LYS A 228 -11.27 -5.67 -24.25
N ARG A 229 -10.33 -4.76 -24.51
CA ARG A 229 -9.09 -5.10 -25.21
C ARG A 229 -8.08 -5.82 -24.33
N ILE A 230 -8.11 -5.54 -23.02
CA ILE A 230 -7.36 -6.26 -22.00
C ILE A 230 -8.28 -6.70 -20.86
N GLY A 231 -7.97 -7.82 -20.21
CA GLY A 231 -8.60 -8.26 -18.95
C GLY A 231 -7.78 -7.88 -17.72
N SER A 232 -6.48 -7.66 -17.90
CA SER A 232 -5.52 -7.30 -16.83
C SER A 232 -4.48 -6.35 -17.41
N SER A 233 -3.97 -5.42 -16.58
CA SER A 233 -2.86 -4.53 -16.92
C SER A 233 -1.58 -5.29 -17.32
N LEU A 234 -1.39 -6.51 -16.78
CA LEU A 234 -0.27 -7.40 -17.13
C LEU A 234 -0.33 -7.93 -18.59
N GLN A 235 -1.41 -7.67 -19.33
CA GLN A 235 -1.48 -7.97 -20.76
C GLN A 235 -0.96 -6.82 -21.64
N SER A 236 -0.51 -5.72 -21.03
CA SER A 236 -0.13 -4.50 -21.75
C SER A 236 1.37 -4.20 -21.66
N ALA A 237 1.85 -3.53 -22.72
CA ALA A 237 3.18 -2.97 -22.86
C ALA A 237 3.11 -1.56 -23.46
N PRO A 238 2.51 -0.57 -22.77
CA PRO A 238 2.25 0.75 -23.33
C PRO A 238 3.53 1.52 -23.63
N VAL A 239 3.41 2.47 -24.58
CA VAL A 239 4.44 3.50 -24.84
C VAL A 239 4.04 4.75 -24.06
N VAL A 240 4.95 5.22 -23.22
CA VAL A 240 4.78 6.41 -22.38
C VAL A 240 5.70 7.50 -22.92
N THR A 241 5.13 8.55 -23.48
CA THR A 241 5.87 9.74 -23.93
C THR A 241 5.86 10.77 -22.82
N VAL A 242 7.04 11.28 -22.48
CA VAL A 242 7.23 12.28 -21.40
C VAL A 242 8.14 13.40 -21.87
N THR A 243 8.09 14.56 -21.19
CA THR A 243 9.09 15.61 -21.41
C THR A 243 10.47 15.18 -20.90
N PRO A 244 11.57 15.79 -21.36
CA PRO A 244 12.92 15.47 -20.89
C PRO A 244 13.08 15.61 -19.37
N GLU A 245 12.42 16.59 -18.74
CA GLU A 245 12.46 16.80 -17.30
C GLU A 245 11.80 15.63 -16.54
N LEU A 246 10.63 15.20 -17.01
CA LEU A 246 9.92 14.04 -16.44
C LEU A 246 10.71 12.74 -16.67
N HIS A 247 11.34 12.61 -17.86
CA HIS A 247 12.20 11.45 -18.15
C HIS A 247 13.35 11.32 -17.16
N ALA A 248 14.04 12.45 -16.87
CA ALA A 248 15.09 12.47 -15.87
C ALA A 248 14.61 12.06 -14.46
N ALA A 249 13.39 12.46 -14.07
CA ALA A 249 12.80 12.04 -12.80
C ALA A 249 12.45 10.53 -12.76
N LEU A 250 12.22 9.89 -13.90
CA LEU A 250 11.96 8.46 -14.01
C LEU A 250 13.24 7.61 -14.05
N GLU A 251 14.43 8.23 -14.12
CA GLU A 251 15.69 7.49 -14.18
C GLU A 251 15.86 6.56 -12.95
N GLY A 252 16.19 5.29 -13.23
CA GLY A 252 16.34 4.26 -12.21
C GLY A 252 15.03 3.66 -11.69
N VAL A 253 13.87 4.09 -12.20
CA VAL A 253 12.56 3.55 -11.83
C VAL A 253 12.10 2.50 -12.87
N ASP A 254 11.79 1.28 -12.43
CA ASP A 254 11.07 0.31 -13.26
C ASP A 254 9.59 0.70 -13.33
N LEU A 255 9.25 1.54 -14.32
CA LEU A 255 7.89 2.03 -14.49
C LEU A 255 6.91 0.90 -14.83
N ALA A 256 7.37 -0.21 -15.45
CA ALA A 256 6.53 -1.37 -15.73
C ALA A 256 6.13 -2.08 -14.42
N GLU A 257 7.04 -2.21 -13.45
CA GLU A 257 6.73 -2.71 -12.12
C GLU A 257 5.75 -1.77 -11.40
N VAL A 258 6.02 -0.46 -11.40
CA VAL A 258 5.20 0.54 -10.71
C VAL A 258 3.78 0.62 -11.29
N ALA A 259 3.62 0.49 -12.61
CA ALA A 259 2.31 0.50 -13.28
C ALA A 259 1.65 -0.88 -13.38
N ILE A 260 2.34 -1.93 -12.92
CA ILE A 260 1.86 -3.33 -12.95
C ILE A 260 1.52 -3.78 -14.37
N THR A 261 2.47 -3.59 -15.28
CA THR A 261 2.39 -4.02 -16.68
C THR A 261 3.48 -5.04 -17.00
N SER A 262 3.38 -5.72 -18.13
CA SER A 262 4.43 -6.66 -18.54
C SER A 262 5.68 -5.96 -19.03
N ALA A 263 5.52 -4.83 -19.74
CA ALA A 263 6.60 -3.95 -20.14
C ALA A 263 6.08 -2.50 -20.24
N ILE A 264 6.98 -1.53 -20.22
CA ILE A 264 6.72 -0.13 -20.60
C ILE A 264 7.93 0.38 -21.41
N ARG A 265 7.65 1.11 -22.47
CA ARG A 265 8.67 1.86 -23.19
C ARG A 265 8.47 3.34 -22.92
N VAL A 266 9.43 3.97 -22.23
CA VAL A 266 9.46 5.42 -22.00
C VAL A 266 10.21 6.09 -23.16
N VAL A 267 9.66 7.18 -23.69
CA VAL A 267 10.21 7.93 -24.82
C VAL A 267 10.18 9.42 -24.51
N ASP A 268 11.27 10.12 -24.84
CA ASP A 268 11.33 11.57 -24.80
C ASP A 268 10.66 12.17 -26.03
N GLY A 269 9.87 13.21 -25.84
CA GLY A 269 9.35 13.95 -26.98
C GLY A 269 7.99 14.59 -26.76
N PRO A 270 7.45 15.20 -27.80
CA PRO A 270 6.09 15.74 -27.76
C PRO A 270 5.08 14.60 -27.65
N VAL A 271 4.04 14.83 -26.87
CA VAL A 271 2.93 13.88 -26.73
C VAL A 271 2.28 13.64 -28.09
N PRO A 272 2.17 12.39 -28.58
CA PRO A 272 1.57 12.07 -29.84
C PRO A 272 0.08 12.41 -29.89
N ASP A 273 -0.41 12.80 -31.08
CA ASP A 273 -1.83 12.97 -31.29
C ASP A 273 -2.59 11.66 -31.01
N GLY A 274 -3.68 11.76 -30.24
CA GLY A 274 -4.51 10.62 -29.87
C GLY A 274 -3.98 9.80 -28.68
N ALA A 275 -2.84 10.15 -28.09
CA ALA A 275 -2.39 9.55 -26.83
C ALA A 275 -3.34 9.94 -25.69
N PHE A 276 -3.51 9.03 -24.73
CA PHE A 276 -4.23 9.33 -23.49
C PHE A 276 -3.41 10.29 -22.64
N THR A 277 -4.06 11.33 -22.13
CA THR A 277 -3.46 12.36 -21.26
C THR A 277 -4.39 12.68 -20.10
N LEU A 278 -3.86 13.30 -19.05
CA LEU A 278 -4.64 13.91 -17.97
C LEU A 278 -4.33 15.41 -17.91
N GLU A 279 -5.35 16.26 -17.78
CA GLU A 279 -5.20 17.73 -17.78
C GLU A 279 -4.31 18.21 -16.62
N ASP A 280 -4.37 17.54 -15.48
CA ASP A 280 -3.60 17.86 -14.28
C ASP A 280 -2.20 17.22 -14.25
N VAL A 281 -1.83 16.43 -15.29
CA VAL A 281 -0.47 15.86 -15.47
C VAL A 281 0.05 16.22 -16.86
N PRO A 282 0.42 17.49 -17.08
CA PRO A 282 0.88 17.93 -18.39
C PRO A 282 2.22 17.28 -18.78
N GLY A 283 2.43 17.08 -20.09
CA GLY A 283 3.68 16.55 -20.62
C GLY A 283 3.82 15.02 -20.56
N VAL A 284 2.76 14.31 -20.19
CA VAL A 284 2.70 12.85 -20.22
C VAL A 284 1.62 12.38 -21.19
N GLY A 285 1.96 11.50 -22.12
CA GLY A 285 1.02 10.85 -23.02
C GLY A 285 1.24 9.34 -23.08
N VAL A 286 0.16 8.57 -23.10
CA VAL A 286 0.22 7.11 -23.10
C VAL A 286 -0.50 6.56 -24.32
N VAL A 287 0.22 5.75 -25.09
CA VAL A 287 -0.35 4.94 -26.18
C VAL A 287 -0.40 3.50 -25.70
N PRO A 288 -1.59 2.94 -25.43
CA PRO A 288 -1.72 1.55 -25.00
C PRO A 288 -1.28 0.58 -26.08
N ASP A 289 -0.54 -0.46 -25.68
CA ASP A 289 -0.16 -1.57 -26.56
C ASP A 289 -0.25 -2.89 -25.78
N LEU A 290 -0.35 -4.01 -26.52
CA LEU A 290 -0.35 -5.34 -25.93
C LEU A 290 1.08 -5.83 -25.71
N ALA A 291 1.27 -6.60 -24.65
CA ALA A 291 2.53 -7.27 -24.41
C ALA A 291 2.69 -8.46 -25.37
N ASP A 292 3.93 -8.66 -25.84
CA ASP A 292 4.31 -9.77 -26.72
C ASP A 292 4.79 -10.98 -25.91
N GLY A 293 4.52 -12.20 -26.43
CA GLY A 293 4.89 -13.46 -25.82
C GLY A 293 3.75 -14.22 -25.14
N ASP A 294 4.11 -15.16 -24.28
CA ASP A 294 3.17 -16.00 -23.55
C ASP A 294 3.04 -15.59 -22.08
N LYS A 295 1.91 -15.93 -21.48
CA LYS A 295 1.62 -15.61 -20.07
C LYS A 295 2.37 -16.57 -19.14
N CYS A 296 3.19 -16.02 -18.24
CA CYS A 296 3.76 -16.78 -17.14
C CYS A 296 2.66 -17.22 -16.16
N GLU A 297 2.53 -18.52 -15.87
CA GLU A 297 1.50 -19.05 -14.98
C GLU A 297 1.66 -18.62 -13.51
N ARG A 298 2.87 -18.21 -13.09
CA ARG A 298 3.14 -17.82 -11.70
C ARG A 298 2.99 -16.32 -11.46
N CYS A 299 3.66 -15.45 -12.22
CA CYS A 299 3.57 -13.98 -12.02
C CYS A 299 2.55 -13.30 -12.93
N TRP A 300 2.00 -14.02 -13.91
CA TRP A 300 0.99 -13.59 -14.86
C TRP A 300 1.42 -12.50 -15.85
N ARG A 301 2.70 -12.11 -15.86
CA ARG A 301 3.25 -11.24 -16.91
C ARG A 301 3.26 -11.98 -18.25
N VAL A 302 3.03 -11.25 -19.34
CA VAL A 302 3.16 -11.76 -20.70
C VAL A 302 4.55 -11.39 -21.20
N LEU A 303 5.39 -12.38 -21.47
CA LEU A 303 6.80 -12.18 -21.76
C LEU A 303 7.28 -13.13 -22.88
N PRO A 304 8.17 -12.66 -23.79
CA PRO A 304 8.67 -13.47 -24.91
C PRO A 304 9.51 -14.69 -24.46
N GLU A 305 10.05 -14.65 -23.24
CA GLU A 305 10.90 -15.69 -22.69
C GLU A 305 10.13 -16.90 -22.13
N VAL A 306 8.82 -16.79 -21.93
CA VAL A 306 7.98 -17.91 -21.48
C VAL A 306 7.97 -18.98 -22.55
N GLY A 307 8.22 -20.22 -22.18
CA GLY A 307 8.36 -21.35 -23.11
C GLY A 307 9.77 -21.61 -23.59
N THR A 308 10.76 -20.78 -23.23
CA THR A 308 12.17 -20.99 -23.61
C THR A 308 12.96 -21.88 -22.66
N ASP A 309 12.49 -22.05 -21.44
CA ASP A 309 13.07 -22.94 -20.43
C ASP A 309 12.39 -24.32 -20.51
N ALA A 310 13.17 -25.35 -20.90
CA ALA A 310 12.65 -26.72 -21.06
C ALA A 310 12.24 -27.38 -19.71
N ALA A 311 12.83 -26.96 -18.59
CA ALA A 311 12.47 -27.46 -17.25
C ALA A 311 11.19 -26.81 -16.72
N HIS A 312 10.95 -25.55 -17.11
CA HIS A 312 9.82 -24.73 -16.66
C HIS A 312 9.10 -24.03 -17.84
N PRO A 313 8.50 -24.79 -18.78
CA PRO A 313 8.00 -24.23 -20.04
C PRO A 313 6.83 -23.26 -19.90
N THR A 314 6.18 -23.17 -18.75
CA THR A 314 5.07 -22.24 -18.48
C THR A 314 5.49 -21.02 -17.64
N LEU A 315 6.77 -20.90 -17.27
CA LEU A 315 7.28 -19.85 -16.40
C LEU A 315 8.24 -18.92 -17.14
N CYS A 316 8.28 -17.67 -16.72
CA CYS A 316 9.38 -16.77 -17.09
C CYS A 316 10.65 -17.13 -16.31
N HIS A 317 11.83 -16.70 -16.78
CA HIS A 317 13.12 -17.04 -16.19
C HIS A 317 13.21 -16.69 -14.70
N ARG A 318 12.68 -15.51 -14.28
CA ARG A 318 12.64 -15.12 -12.87
C ARG A 318 11.81 -16.10 -12.02
N CYS A 319 10.67 -16.53 -12.53
CA CYS A 319 9.79 -17.46 -11.81
C CYS A 319 10.35 -18.88 -11.78
N ALA A 320 11.03 -19.32 -12.84
CA ALA A 320 11.75 -20.60 -12.88
C ALA A 320 12.86 -20.62 -11.82
N ASP A 321 13.76 -19.62 -11.84
CA ASP A 321 14.81 -19.46 -10.81
C ASP A 321 14.24 -19.43 -9.38
N ALA A 322 13.13 -18.71 -9.16
CA ALA A 322 12.50 -18.65 -7.85
C ALA A 322 11.96 -20.01 -7.39
N VAL A 323 11.38 -20.83 -8.30
CA VAL A 323 10.86 -22.16 -7.97
C VAL A 323 12.00 -23.12 -7.63
N GLU A 324 13.11 -23.08 -8.39
CA GLU A 324 14.29 -23.92 -8.14
C GLU A 324 14.96 -23.65 -6.79
N HIS A 325 14.81 -22.42 -6.27
CA HIS A 325 15.41 -22.00 -4.99
C HIS A 325 14.39 -21.85 -3.85
N MET A 326 13.18 -22.37 -4.02
CA MET A 326 12.24 -22.45 -2.90
C MET A 326 12.73 -23.49 -1.89
N PRO A 327 12.69 -23.16 -0.58
CA PRO A 327 12.94 -24.17 0.44
C PRO A 327 11.93 -25.32 0.27
N GLU A 328 12.40 -26.55 0.42
CA GLU A 328 11.50 -27.71 0.48
C GLU A 328 10.43 -27.44 1.55
N ALA A 329 9.15 -27.63 1.18
CA ALA A 329 8.08 -27.48 2.15
C ALA A 329 8.36 -28.43 3.31
N ALA A 330 8.47 -27.90 4.52
CA ALA A 330 8.52 -28.74 5.72
C ALA A 330 7.21 -29.55 5.78
N GLU A 331 7.32 -30.89 5.66
CA GLU A 331 6.20 -31.82 5.78
C GLU A 331 5.50 -31.73 7.15
#